data_d2d4cdaafa99f9e4924c2f614bb49625
#
_entry.id   d2d4cdaafa99f9e4924c2f614bb49625
#
_cell.length_a   1.000
_cell.length_b   1.000
_cell.length_c   1.000
_cell.angle_alpha   90.00
_cell.angle_beta   90.00
_cell.angle_gamma   90.00
#
_symmetry.space_group_name_H-M   'P 1'
#
loop_
_entity.id
_entity.type
_entity.pdbx_description
1 polymer ?
#
loop_
_entity_poly.entity_id
_entity_poly.type
_entity_poly.pdbx_seq_one_letter_code
_entity_poly.pdbx_strand_id
1 'polypeptide(L)'
;MRIDRISIRNFKGFEQRILHFPRPLDAATGSKGSVHVVIGENGTGKTTALDALAVAMGIWHVACKGYGNRGITDEEVRVLADGQNGRVSFVPAGEVLVAVRGEIDGKTAAWARSRKNLDKNTVNALVEGNVYGLDVARALVKKTQEPKSQAVLPVLAYYGAGRLWLEPNAPKKTKEGAPKQNKADLLRFAPYRGCLDSRCRARDLNQWLLDHDWDAYQTGEPDPGYELVKKALLKCLPNAKRLRFAPKMKEVTVDFERRAEQAFSNLSDGQRNMLALVGDLAVKAVRLNHAVLGDEVLRQTPGIVLIDEIDLHLHPTWQRVVLENLRTVFPNLQFIATTHSPFIVQTLREGELVMLEGQPLQQTNNQGIEDISRGLMGVERPEVSPVYRQQVAAAKDFLLTLEEAAIAPEEKLQQYLDRLSQGIDEFADNPAYQAFLELKREAKLGAGSRNGKH
;
A
#
# COMPACT_ATOMS: atom_id res chain seq x y z
N MET A 1 -17.72 8.50 -4.01
CA MET A 1 -17.35 7.47 -5.00
C MET A 1 -16.77 6.29 -4.25
N ARG A 2 -17.14 5.05 -4.64
CA ARG A 2 -16.66 3.79 -4.05
C ARG A 2 -16.60 2.72 -5.13
N ILE A 3 -15.72 1.76 -5.01
CA ILE A 3 -15.62 0.56 -5.85
C ILE A 3 -15.94 -0.66 -4.99
N ASP A 4 -16.93 -1.48 -5.41
CA ASP A 4 -17.32 -2.72 -4.74
C ASP A 4 -16.73 -3.95 -5.47
N ARG A 5 -16.55 -3.85 -6.80
CA ARG A 5 -15.98 -4.92 -7.63
C ARG A 5 -15.26 -4.35 -8.84
N ILE A 6 -14.11 -4.94 -9.17
CA ILE A 6 -13.40 -4.68 -10.43
C ILE A 6 -13.19 -5.99 -11.18
N SER A 7 -13.38 -5.95 -12.51
CA SER A 7 -13.06 -7.03 -13.45
C SER A 7 -12.03 -6.50 -14.44
N ILE A 8 -10.92 -7.20 -14.56
CA ILE A 8 -9.75 -6.81 -15.33
C ILE A 8 -9.50 -7.89 -16.38
N ARG A 9 -9.27 -7.51 -17.65
CA ARG A 9 -8.93 -8.41 -18.74
C ARG A 9 -7.80 -7.84 -19.58
N ASN A 10 -6.81 -8.69 -19.90
CA ASN A 10 -5.64 -8.38 -20.72
C ASN A 10 -4.83 -7.15 -20.27
N PHE A 11 -4.66 -6.98 -18.97
CA PHE A 11 -3.98 -5.83 -18.37
C PHE A 11 -2.67 -6.27 -17.72
N LYS A 12 -1.53 -5.80 -18.21
CA LYS A 12 -0.19 -6.23 -17.74
C LYS A 12 -0.09 -7.77 -17.63
N GLY A 13 0.24 -8.28 -16.45
CA GLY A 13 0.31 -9.73 -16.18
C GLY A 13 -1.05 -10.43 -16.08
N PHE A 14 -2.16 -9.69 -15.94
CA PHE A 14 -3.48 -10.30 -15.79
C PHE A 14 -4.12 -10.64 -17.13
N GLU A 15 -4.43 -11.91 -17.35
CA GLU A 15 -5.31 -12.35 -18.42
C GLU A 15 -6.76 -12.04 -18.07
N GLN A 16 -7.20 -12.53 -16.92
CA GLN A 16 -8.49 -12.21 -16.34
C GLN A 16 -8.39 -12.24 -14.82
N ARG A 17 -8.88 -11.19 -14.16
CA ARG A 17 -8.91 -11.11 -12.71
C ARG A 17 -10.15 -10.36 -12.24
N ILE A 18 -10.76 -10.84 -11.16
CA ILE A 18 -11.88 -10.17 -10.50
C ILE A 18 -11.50 -9.98 -9.04
N LEU A 19 -11.65 -8.75 -8.54
CA LEU A 19 -11.45 -8.43 -7.14
C LEU A 19 -12.73 -7.84 -6.56
N HIS A 20 -13.01 -8.20 -5.31
CA HIS A 20 -14.16 -7.74 -4.54
C HIS A 20 -13.70 -6.91 -3.35
N PHE A 21 -14.39 -5.81 -3.10
CA PHE A 21 -14.16 -4.90 -1.99
C PHE A 21 -15.45 -4.76 -1.19
N PRO A 22 -15.77 -5.73 -0.32
CA PRO A 22 -17.02 -5.76 0.42
C PRO A 22 -17.17 -4.53 1.32
N ARG A 23 -18.39 -4.17 1.64
CA ARG A 23 -18.67 -3.13 2.64
C ARG A 23 -18.41 -3.70 4.03
N PRO A 24 -17.85 -2.89 4.96
CA PRO A 24 -17.73 -3.32 6.34
C PRO A 24 -19.05 -3.75 6.93
N LEU A 25 -19.09 -4.83 7.69
CA LEU A 25 -20.28 -5.31 8.38
C LEU A 25 -20.71 -4.40 9.53
N ASP A 26 -19.77 -3.62 10.10
CA ASP A 26 -20.01 -2.69 11.21
C ASP A 26 -20.61 -1.36 10.73
N ALA A 27 -21.81 -1.39 10.18
CA ALA A 27 -22.59 -0.20 9.85
C ALA A 27 -23.00 0.65 11.09
N ALA A 28 -22.72 0.17 12.30
CA ALA A 28 -23.10 0.81 13.56
C ALA A 28 -22.40 2.17 13.80
N THR A 29 -21.29 2.47 13.11
CA THR A 29 -20.53 3.72 13.32
C THR A 29 -20.93 4.86 12.37
N GLY A 30 -21.89 4.66 11.46
CA GLY A 30 -22.25 5.66 10.45
C GLY A 30 -21.17 5.95 9.40
N SER A 31 -20.03 5.26 9.47
CA SER A 31 -18.94 5.36 8.51
C SER A 31 -19.31 4.66 7.19
N LYS A 32 -19.12 5.35 6.07
CA LYS A 32 -19.33 4.80 4.72
C LYS A 32 -18.02 4.37 4.05
N GLY A 33 -16.87 4.64 4.68
CA GLY A 33 -15.54 4.25 4.20
C GLY A 33 -15.24 2.79 4.49
N SER A 34 -14.13 2.33 3.96
CA SER A 34 -13.62 0.97 4.19
C SER A 34 -12.13 0.92 3.95
N VAL A 35 -11.48 -0.08 4.52
CA VAL A 35 -10.08 -0.41 4.22
C VAL A 35 -10.04 -1.78 3.57
N HIS A 36 -9.27 -1.93 2.50
CA HIS A 36 -8.98 -3.22 1.89
C HIS A 36 -7.49 -3.31 1.65
N VAL A 37 -6.91 -4.43 2.03
CA VAL A 37 -5.48 -4.68 1.85
C VAL A 37 -5.29 -5.86 0.93
N VAL A 38 -4.62 -5.59 -0.19
CA VAL A 38 -4.31 -6.58 -1.22
C VAL A 38 -2.98 -7.21 -0.91
N ILE A 39 -2.96 -8.51 -0.75
CA ILE A 39 -1.74 -9.31 -0.51
C ILE A 39 -1.52 -10.36 -1.60
N GLY A 40 -0.31 -10.87 -1.67
CA GLY A 40 0.15 -11.90 -2.60
C GLY A 40 1.67 -11.89 -2.65
N GLU A 41 2.27 -12.92 -3.22
CA GLU A 41 3.71 -13.02 -3.42
C GLU A 41 4.26 -11.91 -4.33
N ASN A 42 5.58 -11.80 -4.41
CA ASN A 42 6.23 -10.87 -5.34
C ASN A 42 5.91 -11.29 -6.79
N GLY A 43 5.53 -10.31 -7.63
CA GLY A 43 5.19 -10.58 -9.02
C GLY A 43 3.74 -11.00 -9.27
N THR A 44 2.90 -11.27 -8.25
CA THR A 44 1.49 -11.67 -8.42
C THR A 44 0.59 -10.55 -8.98
N GLY A 45 1.07 -9.31 -9.03
CA GLY A 45 0.35 -8.21 -9.64
C GLY A 45 -0.36 -7.27 -8.65
N LYS A 46 0.11 -7.13 -7.40
CA LYS A 46 -0.45 -6.17 -6.42
C LYS A 46 -0.51 -4.75 -6.96
N THR A 47 0.62 -4.21 -7.42
CA THR A 47 0.69 -2.89 -8.07
C THR A 47 -0.14 -2.84 -9.35
N THR A 48 -0.20 -3.94 -10.13
CA THR A 48 -1.03 -4.06 -11.33
C THR A 48 -2.52 -3.90 -11.00
N ALA A 49 -2.98 -4.44 -9.88
CA ALA A 49 -4.36 -4.27 -9.42
C ALA A 49 -4.67 -2.80 -9.07
N LEU A 50 -3.73 -2.10 -8.40
CA LEU A 50 -3.87 -0.67 -8.11
C LEU A 50 -3.85 0.17 -9.39
N ASP A 51 -3.00 -0.13 -10.36
CA ASP A 51 -2.97 0.55 -11.66
C ASP A 51 -4.29 0.40 -12.41
N ALA A 52 -4.88 -0.80 -12.42
CA ALA A 52 -6.20 -1.05 -13.01
C ALA A 52 -7.29 -0.25 -12.30
N LEU A 53 -7.25 -0.17 -10.95
CA LEU A 53 -8.16 0.69 -10.18
C LEU A 53 -7.97 2.18 -10.52
N ALA A 54 -6.74 2.65 -10.66
CA ALA A 54 -6.45 4.02 -11.08
C ALA A 54 -7.01 4.32 -12.49
N VAL A 55 -6.88 3.37 -13.43
CA VAL A 55 -7.51 3.48 -14.76
C VAL A 55 -9.03 3.58 -14.64
N ALA A 56 -9.65 2.76 -13.82
CA ALA A 56 -11.10 2.81 -13.57
C ALA A 56 -11.54 4.17 -12.99
N MET A 57 -10.79 4.69 -12.00
CA MET A 57 -11.02 6.02 -11.41
C MET A 57 -10.84 7.15 -12.42
N GLY A 58 -10.10 6.93 -13.50
CA GLY A 58 -9.91 7.88 -14.62
C GLY A 58 -11.20 8.34 -15.28
N ILE A 59 -12.32 7.67 -15.06
CA ILE A 59 -13.65 8.14 -15.50
C ILE A 59 -13.99 9.52 -14.93
N TRP A 60 -13.50 9.82 -13.71
CA TRP A 60 -13.66 11.11 -13.07
C TRP A 60 -12.98 12.24 -13.82
N HIS A 61 -11.78 12.01 -14.34
CA HIS A 61 -11.09 12.98 -15.21
C HIS A 61 -11.88 13.28 -16.49
N VAL A 62 -12.55 12.25 -17.05
CA VAL A 62 -13.42 12.43 -18.22
C VAL A 62 -14.63 13.31 -17.88
N ALA A 63 -15.17 13.17 -16.67
CA ALA A 63 -16.29 14.00 -16.20
C ALA A 63 -15.86 15.43 -15.92
N CYS A 64 -14.70 15.65 -15.29
CA CYS A 64 -14.20 16.97 -14.86
C CYS A 64 -13.50 17.76 -15.97
N LYS A 65 -13.22 17.24 -17.13
CA LYS A 65 -12.50 17.85 -18.27
C LYS A 65 -11.40 18.85 -17.90
N GLY A 66 -10.16 18.62 -18.38
CA GLY A 66 -9.05 19.58 -18.22
C GLY A 66 -8.19 19.40 -16.96
N TYR A 67 -8.47 18.41 -16.08
CA TYR A 67 -7.69 18.16 -14.86
C TYR A 67 -6.79 16.92 -14.93
N GLY A 68 -6.78 16.23 -16.04
CA GLY A 68 -5.94 15.06 -16.28
C GLY A 68 -6.67 14.02 -17.15
N ASN A 69 -5.93 13.01 -17.53
CA ASN A 69 -6.46 11.82 -18.19
C ASN A 69 -5.68 10.62 -17.69
N ARG A 70 -6.33 9.71 -17.00
CA ARG A 70 -5.75 8.42 -16.63
C ARG A 70 -6.39 7.35 -17.52
N GLY A 71 -5.79 7.15 -18.70
CA GLY A 71 -6.13 6.08 -19.61
C GLY A 71 -5.23 4.85 -19.39
N ILE A 72 -5.44 3.81 -20.20
CA ILE A 72 -4.57 2.64 -20.30
C ILE A 72 -3.34 3.02 -21.14
N THR A 73 -2.14 2.89 -20.57
CA THR A 73 -0.87 3.16 -21.27
C THR A 73 -0.42 1.96 -22.10
N ASP A 74 0.60 2.13 -22.93
CA ASP A 74 1.16 1.04 -23.75
C ASP A 74 1.74 -0.07 -22.86
N GLU A 75 2.40 0.30 -21.75
CA GLU A 75 2.99 -0.62 -20.79
C GLU A 75 1.95 -1.42 -20.00
N GLU A 76 0.70 -1.02 -20.04
CA GLU A 76 -0.41 -1.67 -19.34
C GLU A 76 -1.20 -2.65 -20.23
N VAL A 77 -0.92 -2.66 -21.53
CA VAL A 77 -1.47 -3.67 -22.45
C VAL A 77 -0.72 -4.97 -22.28
N ARG A 78 -1.44 -6.07 -22.02
CA ARG A 78 -0.83 -7.39 -21.96
C ARG A 78 -0.33 -7.79 -23.35
N VAL A 79 0.92 -8.21 -23.44
CA VAL A 79 1.53 -8.72 -24.66
C VAL A 79 1.89 -10.18 -24.51
N LEU A 80 1.78 -10.93 -25.60
CA LEU A 80 2.18 -12.34 -25.68
C LEU A 80 3.39 -12.45 -26.61
N ALA A 81 4.29 -13.36 -26.28
CA ALA A 81 5.39 -13.69 -27.16
C ALA A 81 4.87 -14.50 -28.35
N ASP A 82 5.12 -14.01 -29.56
CA ASP A 82 4.84 -14.72 -30.82
C ASP A 82 6.17 -15.09 -31.47
N GLY A 83 6.44 -16.38 -31.51
CA GLY A 83 7.70 -16.96 -32.03
C GLY A 83 7.52 -17.50 -33.44
N GLN A 84 7.67 -16.67 -34.46
CA GLN A 84 7.75 -17.14 -35.85
C GLN A 84 9.20 -17.00 -36.39
N ASN A 85 9.70 -18.08 -36.97
CA ASN A 85 11.01 -18.12 -37.69
C ASN A 85 12.25 -17.70 -36.84
N GLY A 86 12.29 -18.13 -35.57
CA GLY A 86 13.45 -17.85 -34.67
C GLY A 86 13.56 -16.40 -34.19
N ARG A 87 12.58 -15.54 -34.50
CA ARG A 87 12.46 -14.18 -33.94
C ARG A 87 11.28 -14.15 -32.98
N VAL A 88 11.51 -13.66 -31.77
CA VAL A 88 10.46 -13.41 -30.79
C VAL A 88 9.94 -12.00 -31.00
N SER A 89 8.65 -11.89 -31.37
CA SER A 89 7.92 -10.62 -31.38
C SER A 89 6.90 -10.61 -30.24
N PHE A 90 6.49 -9.41 -29.79
CA PHE A 90 5.46 -9.29 -28.77
C PHE A 90 4.21 -8.66 -29.39
N VAL A 91 3.10 -9.35 -29.28
CA VAL A 91 1.81 -8.90 -29.81
C VAL A 91 0.80 -8.69 -28.68
N PRO A 92 -0.12 -7.69 -28.79
CA PRO A 92 -1.17 -7.50 -27.80
C PRO A 92 -2.05 -8.77 -27.68
N ALA A 93 -2.34 -9.17 -26.43
CA ALA A 93 -3.17 -10.33 -26.14
C ALA A 93 -4.65 -10.16 -26.54
N GLY A 94 -5.06 -8.94 -26.93
CA GLY A 94 -6.40 -8.56 -27.30
C GLY A 94 -6.86 -7.28 -26.62
N GLU A 95 -8.16 -7.01 -26.68
CA GLU A 95 -8.72 -5.82 -26.03
C GLU A 95 -8.49 -5.84 -24.51
N VAL A 96 -7.93 -4.73 -24.01
CA VAL A 96 -7.84 -4.49 -22.57
C VAL A 96 -9.17 -3.95 -22.07
N LEU A 97 -9.69 -4.53 -21.01
CA LEU A 97 -10.95 -4.09 -20.39
C LEU A 97 -10.78 -4.02 -18.87
N VAL A 98 -11.13 -2.87 -18.31
CA VAL A 98 -11.25 -2.64 -16.85
C VAL A 98 -12.66 -2.18 -16.56
N ALA A 99 -13.47 -3.06 -15.98
CA ALA A 99 -14.88 -2.83 -15.67
C ALA A 99 -15.10 -2.81 -14.15
N VAL A 100 -15.92 -1.89 -13.68
CA VAL A 100 -16.17 -1.64 -12.26
C VAL A 100 -17.67 -1.59 -11.97
N ARG A 101 -18.04 -2.10 -10.80
CA ARG A 101 -19.31 -1.82 -10.13
C ARG A 101 -19.02 -1.15 -8.79
N GLY A 102 -19.83 -0.13 -8.46
CA GLY A 102 -19.62 0.63 -7.24
C GLY A 102 -20.69 1.70 -7.05
N GLU A 103 -20.30 2.81 -6.42
CA GLU A 103 -21.21 3.90 -6.07
C GLU A 103 -20.57 5.26 -6.43
N ILE A 104 -21.34 6.15 -7.00
CA ILE A 104 -21.00 7.56 -7.22
C ILE A 104 -22.18 8.42 -6.74
N ASP A 105 -21.92 9.39 -5.87
CA ASP A 105 -22.95 10.29 -5.30
C ASP A 105 -24.16 9.54 -4.69
N GLY A 106 -23.89 8.46 -3.93
CA GLY A 106 -24.93 7.63 -3.30
C GLY A 106 -25.69 6.71 -4.28
N LYS A 107 -25.38 6.74 -5.57
CA LYS A 107 -26.04 5.93 -6.60
C LYS A 107 -25.17 4.76 -7.02
N THR A 108 -25.74 3.55 -6.99
CA THR A 108 -25.09 2.37 -7.55
C THR A 108 -24.91 2.58 -9.05
N ALA A 109 -23.69 2.38 -9.54
CA ALA A 109 -23.30 2.61 -10.93
C ALA A 109 -22.28 1.58 -11.41
N ALA A 110 -22.22 1.38 -12.72
CA ALA A 110 -21.20 0.61 -13.36
C ALA A 110 -20.55 1.41 -14.49
N TRP A 111 -19.25 1.17 -14.70
CA TRP A 111 -18.49 1.80 -15.78
C TRP A 111 -17.33 0.93 -16.18
N ALA A 112 -16.83 1.13 -17.40
CA ALA A 112 -15.63 0.45 -17.89
C ALA A 112 -14.75 1.37 -18.72
N ARG A 113 -13.49 1.03 -18.76
CA ARG A 113 -12.47 1.62 -19.60
C ARG A 113 -11.88 0.51 -20.47
N SER A 114 -11.77 0.74 -21.77
CA SER A 114 -11.18 -0.24 -22.67
C SER A 114 -10.20 0.39 -23.64
N ARG A 115 -9.30 -0.45 -24.14
CA ARG A 115 -8.37 -0.11 -25.22
C ARG A 115 -8.18 -1.33 -26.12
N LYS A 116 -8.48 -1.15 -27.42
CA LYS A 116 -8.49 -2.27 -28.36
C LYS A 116 -7.09 -2.73 -28.78
N ASN A 117 -6.18 -1.80 -29.01
CA ASN A 117 -4.80 -2.05 -29.45
C ASN A 117 -3.89 -0.88 -29.06
N LEU A 118 -2.58 -1.06 -29.31
CA LEU A 118 -1.58 -0.02 -28.99
C LEU A 118 -1.81 1.30 -29.76
N ASP A 119 -2.32 1.24 -30.98
CA ASP A 119 -2.58 2.42 -31.84
C ASP A 119 -3.85 3.19 -31.46
N LYS A 120 -4.64 2.69 -30.50
CA LYS A 120 -5.93 3.30 -30.11
C LYS A 120 -5.86 3.92 -28.74
N ASN A 121 -6.62 4.98 -28.57
CA ASN A 121 -6.81 5.62 -27.27
C ASN A 121 -7.74 4.81 -26.37
N THR A 122 -7.61 5.01 -25.06
CA THR A 122 -8.58 4.47 -24.09
C THR A 122 -9.95 5.11 -24.30
N VAL A 123 -10.97 4.27 -24.37
CA VAL A 123 -12.38 4.70 -24.48
C VAL A 123 -13.17 4.27 -23.25
N ASN A 124 -14.29 4.94 -23.02
CA ASN A 124 -15.25 4.51 -22.01
C ASN A 124 -16.18 3.49 -22.66
N ALA A 125 -16.15 2.27 -22.14
CA ALA A 125 -17.01 1.19 -22.60
C ALA A 125 -18.31 1.17 -21.80
N LEU A 126 -19.42 0.80 -22.46
CA LEU A 126 -20.70 0.58 -21.82
C LEU A 126 -20.68 -0.74 -21.05
N VAL A 127 -21.35 -0.77 -19.91
CA VAL A 127 -21.60 -1.96 -19.09
C VAL A 127 -23.11 -2.19 -19.07
N GLU A 128 -23.55 -3.37 -19.48
CA GLU A 128 -24.96 -3.69 -19.57
C GLU A 128 -25.68 -3.64 -18.22
N GLY A 129 -26.92 -3.14 -18.24
CA GLY A 129 -27.91 -3.30 -17.17
C GLY A 129 -27.79 -2.39 -15.97
N ASN A 130 -26.95 -1.33 -15.98
CA ASN A 130 -26.76 -0.45 -14.82
C ASN A 130 -26.71 1.04 -15.21
N VAL A 131 -26.92 1.89 -14.21
CA VAL A 131 -26.71 3.34 -14.35
C VAL A 131 -25.24 3.58 -14.74
N TYR A 132 -25.05 4.30 -15.82
CA TYR A 132 -23.70 4.52 -16.36
C TYR A 132 -22.93 5.53 -15.48
N GLY A 133 -21.82 5.11 -14.90
CA GLY A 133 -21.07 5.88 -13.91
C GLY A 133 -20.57 7.24 -14.42
N LEU A 134 -20.27 7.38 -15.74
CA LEU A 134 -19.85 8.66 -16.32
C LEU A 134 -20.96 9.71 -16.26
N ASP A 135 -22.22 9.32 -16.48
CA ASP A 135 -23.34 10.25 -16.45
C ASP A 135 -23.61 10.73 -15.04
N VAL A 136 -23.50 9.83 -14.04
CA VAL A 136 -23.59 10.21 -12.63
C VAL A 136 -22.48 11.17 -12.24
N ALA A 137 -21.24 10.87 -12.66
CA ALA A 137 -20.08 11.74 -12.38
C ALA A 137 -20.24 13.12 -13.04
N ARG A 138 -20.69 13.19 -14.30
CA ARG A 138 -20.98 14.46 -15.01
C ARG A 138 -22.11 15.25 -14.32
N ALA A 139 -23.17 14.57 -13.89
CA ALA A 139 -24.28 15.21 -13.16
C ALA A 139 -23.79 15.82 -11.85
N LEU A 140 -22.92 15.12 -11.09
CA LEU A 140 -22.33 15.64 -9.86
C LEU A 140 -21.43 16.86 -10.15
N VAL A 141 -20.58 16.80 -11.17
CA VAL A 141 -19.74 17.94 -11.58
C VAL A 141 -20.62 19.13 -12.00
N LYS A 142 -21.72 18.90 -12.73
CA LYS A 142 -22.66 19.97 -13.11
C LYS A 142 -23.31 20.62 -11.91
N LYS A 143 -23.71 19.85 -10.91
CA LYS A 143 -24.28 20.37 -9.65
C LYS A 143 -23.36 21.36 -8.94
N THR A 144 -22.02 21.20 -9.04
CA THR A 144 -21.07 22.15 -8.41
C THR A 144 -21.11 23.54 -9.00
N GLN A 145 -21.64 23.70 -10.24
CA GLN A 145 -21.77 24.98 -10.94
C GLN A 145 -23.03 25.74 -10.56
N GLU A 146 -23.94 25.10 -9.81
CA GLU A 146 -25.19 25.73 -9.36
C GLU A 146 -24.89 26.72 -8.21
N PRO A 147 -25.56 27.88 -8.15
CA PRO A 147 -25.40 28.81 -7.02
C PRO A 147 -25.74 28.15 -5.68
N LYS A 148 -24.87 28.34 -4.67
CA LYS A 148 -24.96 27.72 -3.33
C LYS A 148 -25.03 26.19 -3.33
N SER A 149 -24.36 25.57 -4.28
CA SER A 149 -24.32 24.11 -4.41
C SER A 149 -23.80 23.44 -3.14
N GLN A 150 -24.52 22.41 -2.66
CA GLN A 150 -24.11 21.54 -1.56
C GLN A 150 -23.45 20.25 -2.07
N ALA A 151 -22.97 20.23 -3.31
CA ALA A 151 -22.34 19.07 -3.93
C ALA A 151 -20.99 18.74 -3.27
N VAL A 152 -20.88 17.54 -2.72
CA VAL A 152 -19.66 16.99 -2.10
C VAL A 152 -18.90 16.21 -3.14
N LEU A 153 -17.65 16.59 -3.37
CA LEU A 153 -16.77 15.99 -4.36
C LEU A 153 -15.92 14.86 -3.75
N PRO A 154 -15.71 13.73 -4.48
CA PRO A 154 -14.90 12.65 -3.96
C PRO A 154 -13.40 13.00 -3.97
N VAL A 155 -12.66 12.68 -2.90
CA VAL A 155 -11.20 12.64 -2.95
C VAL A 155 -10.75 11.43 -3.77
N LEU A 156 -9.85 11.64 -4.73
CA LEU A 156 -9.19 10.61 -5.48
C LEU A 156 -7.68 10.78 -5.32
N ALA A 157 -6.99 9.68 -4.96
CA ALA A 157 -5.54 9.69 -4.83
C ALA A 157 -4.94 8.32 -5.12
N TYR A 158 -3.73 8.31 -5.69
CA TYR A 158 -2.91 7.13 -5.87
C TYR A 158 -1.47 7.41 -5.42
N TYR A 159 -1.03 6.70 -4.40
CA TYR A 159 0.31 6.79 -3.83
C TYR A 159 1.09 5.51 -4.13
N GLY A 160 2.08 5.59 -5.01
CA GLY A 160 2.96 4.47 -5.36
C GLY A 160 4.08 4.24 -4.33
N ALA A 161 4.79 3.12 -4.46
CA ALA A 161 5.94 2.79 -3.62
C ALA A 161 7.06 3.84 -3.70
N GLY A 162 7.26 4.47 -4.86
CA GLY A 162 8.24 5.54 -5.07
C GLY A 162 7.83 6.94 -4.60
N ARG A 163 6.75 7.10 -3.84
CA ARG A 163 6.12 8.40 -3.50
C ARG A 163 7.00 9.45 -2.84
N LEU A 164 8.11 9.06 -2.18
CA LEU A 164 9.06 10.00 -1.55
C LEU A 164 10.23 10.39 -2.43
N TRP A 165 10.62 9.54 -3.39
CA TRP A 165 11.89 9.63 -4.11
C TRP A 165 11.75 10.08 -5.55
N LEU A 166 10.59 9.88 -6.16
CA LEU A 166 10.37 10.25 -7.55
C LEU A 166 9.98 11.72 -7.64
N GLU A 167 10.88 12.55 -8.19
CA GLU A 167 10.46 13.87 -8.65
C GLU A 167 9.43 13.70 -9.78
N PRO A 168 8.24 14.29 -9.63
CA PRO A 168 7.28 14.27 -10.73
C PRO A 168 7.92 14.97 -11.93
N ASN A 169 7.91 14.31 -13.09
CA ASN A 169 8.26 15.01 -14.33
C ASN A 169 7.40 16.27 -14.41
N ALA A 170 8.06 17.42 -14.62
CA ALA A 170 7.33 18.67 -14.78
C ALA A 170 6.20 18.42 -15.79
N PRO A 171 4.96 18.82 -15.51
CA PRO A 171 3.86 18.59 -16.42
C PRO A 171 4.28 19.15 -17.76
N LYS A 172 4.38 18.30 -18.79
CA LYS A 172 4.51 18.80 -20.17
C LYS A 172 3.36 19.79 -20.33
N LYS A 173 3.67 21.03 -20.63
CA LYS A 173 2.69 22.06 -20.93
C LYS A 173 1.84 21.53 -22.09
N THR A 174 0.79 20.81 -21.78
CA THR A 174 -0.24 20.47 -22.76
C THR A 174 -0.86 21.80 -23.17
N LYS A 175 -0.67 22.14 -24.45
CA LYS A 175 -1.35 23.25 -25.12
C LYS A 175 -2.84 22.91 -25.33
N GLU A 176 -3.49 22.30 -24.36
CA GLU A 176 -4.93 22.13 -24.37
C GLU A 176 -5.52 23.39 -23.75
N GLY A 177 -6.36 24.07 -24.51
CA GLY A 177 -6.99 25.30 -24.12
C GLY A 177 -7.59 25.19 -22.73
N ALA A 178 -7.13 26.04 -21.82
CA ALA A 178 -7.67 26.13 -20.48
C ALA A 178 -9.19 26.28 -20.60
N PRO A 179 -9.97 25.43 -19.92
CA PRO A 179 -11.42 25.60 -19.94
C PRO A 179 -11.75 27.01 -19.44
N LYS A 180 -12.68 27.68 -20.10
CA LYS A 180 -13.27 28.96 -19.64
C LYS A 180 -14.08 28.71 -18.38
N GLN A 181 -13.40 28.42 -17.26
CA GLN A 181 -13.99 28.19 -15.95
C GLN A 181 -13.70 29.39 -15.06
N ASN A 182 -14.61 29.64 -14.13
CA ASN A 182 -14.47 30.65 -13.11
C ASN A 182 -13.19 30.33 -12.28
N LYS A 183 -12.41 31.35 -11.90
CA LYS A 183 -11.15 31.19 -11.16
C LYS A 183 -11.31 30.37 -9.87
N ALA A 184 -12.47 30.52 -9.19
CA ALA A 184 -12.83 29.75 -8.00
C ALA A 184 -13.00 28.23 -8.29
N ASP A 185 -13.64 27.86 -9.41
CA ASP A 185 -13.81 26.47 -9.81
C ASP A 185 -12.47 25.84 -10.19
N LEU A 186 -11.57 26.60 -10.85
CA LEU A 186 -10.23 26.16 -11.16
C LEU A 186 -9.44 25.80 -9.91
N LEU A 187 -9.59 26.55 -8.82
CA LEU A 187 -8.94 26.29 -7.52
C LEU A 187 -9.57 25.08 -6.81
N ARG A 188 -10.91 24.96 -6.80
CA ARG A 188 -11.62 23.85 -6.16
C ARG A 188 -11.29 22.50 -6.79
N PHE A 189 -11.19 22.41 -8.12
CA PHE A 189 -10.87 21.18 -8.85
C PHE A 189 -9.37 20.90 -8.98
N ALA A 190 -8.50 21.81 -8.56
CA ALA A 190 -7.04 21.63 -8.62
C ALA A 190 -6.52 20.31 -8.02
N PRO A 191 -7.11 19.77 -6.92
CA PRO A 191 -6.70 18.48 -6.35
C PRO A 191 -6.78 17.28 -7.30
N TYR A 192 -7.56 17.37 -8.37
CA TYR A 192 -7.64 16.28 -9.36
C TYR A 192 -6.48 16.22 -10.35
N ARG A 193 -5.65 17.27 -10.42
CA ARG A 193 -4.47 17.26 -11.30
C ARG A 193 -3.44 16.25 -10.80
N GLY A 194 -3.19 15.22 -11.63
CA GLY A 194 -2.22 14.16 -11.32
C GLY A 194 -2.58 13.29 -10.11
N CYS A 195 -3.80 13.37 -9.59
CA CYS A 195 -4.22 12.60 -8.40
C CYS A 195 -4.17 11.07 -8.61
N LEU A 196 -4.20 10.59 -9.84
CA LEU A 196 -4.09 9.19 -10.24
C LEU A 196 -2.70 8.83 -10.81
N ASP A 197 -1.72 9.71 -10.66
CA ASP A 197 -0.30 9.40 -10.86
C ASP A 197 0.26 8.87 -9.53
N SER A 198 0.92 7.71 -9.57
CA SER A 198 1.46 7.05 -8.37
C SER A 198 2.53 7.88 -7.62
N ARG A 199 2.95 9.01 -8.16
CA ARG A 199 3.95 9.92 -7.59
C ARG A 199 3.29 10.98 -6.71
N CYS A 200 3.49 10.92 -5.40
CA CYS A 200 3.01 11.92 -4.44
C CYS A 200 3.99 13.12 -4.35
N ARG A 201 3.45 14.32 -4.12
CA ARG A 201 4.24 15.56 -3.98
C ARG A 201 4.27 16.03 -2.53
N ALA A 202 5.18 15.51 -1.73
CA ALA A 202 5.39 16.01 -0.36
C ALA A 202 5.75 17.52 -0.32
N ARG A 203 6.39 18.04 -1.38
CA ARG A 203 6.72 19.46 -1.52
C ARG A 203 5.48 20.37 -1.56
N ASP A 204 4.38 19.90 -2.16
CA ASP A 204 3.14 20.67 -2.25
C ASP A 204 2.49 20.89 -0.88
N LEU A 205 2.66 19.94 0.06
CA LEU A 205 2.21 20.08 1.44
C LEU A 205 2.95 21.21 2.18
N ASN A 206 4.29 21.21 2.11
CA ASN A 206 5.09 22.25 2.77
C ASN A 206 4.76 23.64 2.24
N GLN A 207 4.62 23.78 0.91
CA GLN A 207 4.24 25.07 0.32
C GLN A 207 2.82 25.47 0.74
N TRP A 208 1.88 24.54 0.78
CA TRP A 208 0.51 24.82 1.21
C TRP A 208 0.45 25.28 2.67
N LEU A 209 1.19 24.60 3.56
CA LEU A 209 1.27 24.98 4.98
C LEU A 209 1.92 26.36 5.16
N LEU A 210 2.96 26.65 4.37
CA LEU A 210 3.64 27.95 4.38
C LEU A 210 2.70 29.09 3.95
N ASP A 211 1.98 28.90 2.85
CA ASP A 211 1.09 29.92 2.32
C ASP A 211 -0.02 30.26 3.33
N HIS A 212 -0.59 29.26 4.00
CA HIS A 212 -1.68 29.45 4.98
C HIS A 212 -1.18 30.00 6.33
N ASP A 213 0.01 29.63 6.77
CA ASP A 213 0.61 30.19 8.00
C ASP A 213 0.98 31.67 7.79
N TRP A 214 1.45 32.01 6.58
CA TRP A 214 1.72 33.39 6.19
C TRP A 214 0.44 34.23 6.13
N ASP A 215 -0.63 33.69 5.55
CA ASP A 215 -1.93 34.34 5.49
C ASP A 215 -2.50 34.56 6.91
N ALA A 216 -2.40 33.55 7.78
CA ALA A 216 -2.81 33.66 9.19
C ALA A 216 -2.00 34.75 9.95
N TYR A 217 -0.70 34.88 9.66
CA TYR A 217 0.14 35.94 10.24
C TYR A 217 -0.29 37.32 9.76
N GLN A 218 -0.68 37.47 8.49
CA GLN A 218 -1.12 38.78 7.97
C GLN A 218 -2.52 39.17 8.42
N THR A 219 -3.44 38.21 8.52
CA THR A 219 -4.85 38.47 8.86
C THR A 219 -5.11 38.49 10.37
N GLY A 220 -4.21 37.87 11.18
CA GLY A 220 -4.40 37.65 12.60
C GLY A 220 -5.33 36.49 12.95
N GLU A 221 -5.94 35.83 11.97
CA GLU A 221 -6.85 34.71 12.14
C GLU A 221 -6.40 33.52 11.29
N PRO A 222 -6.22 32.31 11.90
CA PRO A 222 -5.90 31.12 11.15
C PRO A 222 -7.09 30.64 10.30
N ASP A 223 -6.81 30.19 9.07
CA ASP A 223 -7.82 29.53 8.23
C ASP A 223 -8.31 28.26 8.94
N PRO A 224 -9.62 28.08 9.14
CA PRO A 224 -10.19 26.86 9.75
C PRO A 224 -9.74 25.57 9.04
N GLY A 225 -9.61 25.60 7.71
CA GLY A 225 -9.12 24.48 6.94
C GLY A 225 -7.66 24.11 7.27
N TYR A 226 -6.82 25.10 7.51
CA TYR A 226 -5.44 24.93 7.95
C TYR A 226 -5.36 24.20 9.31
N GLU A 227 -6.17 24.63 10.29
CA GLU A 227 -6.20 23.98 11.60
C GLU A 227 -6.69 22.53 11.55
N LEU A 228 -7.62 22.22 10.65
CA LEU A 228 -8.08 20.84 10.43
C LEU A 228 -6.97 19.94 9.86
N VAL A 229 -6.18 20.45 8.92
CA VAL A 229 -5.02 19.71 8.38
C VAL A 229 -3.98 19.45 9.47
N LYS A 230 -3.66 20.46 10.30
CA LYS A 230 -2.72 20.31 11.45
C LYS A 230 -3.21 19.25 12.43
N LYS A 231 -4.50 19.27 12.80
CA LYS A 231 -5.10 18.25 13.68
C LYS A 231 -5.00 16.84 13.08
N ALA A 232 -5.24 16.68 11.77
CA ALA A 232 -5.10 15.40 11.08
C ALA A 232 -3.66 14.87 11.12
N LEU A 233 -2.69 15.73 10.85
CA LEU A 233 -1.25 15.39 10.89
C LEU A 233 -0.82 14.93 12.29
N LEU A 234 -1.18 15.69 13.34
CA LEU A 234 -0.87 15.36 14.72
C LEU A 234 -1.47 14.02 15.15
N LYS A 235 -2.69 13.72 14.71
CA LYS A 235 -3.38 12.46 15.05
C LYS A 235 -2.72 11.22 14.45
N CYS A 236 -2.04 11.39 13.30
CA CYS A 236 -1.36 10.31 12.60
C CYS A 236 0.13 10.15 12.97
N LEU A 237 0.69 11.08 13.74
CA LEU A 237 2.07 11.01 14.22
C LEU A 237 2.12 10.60 15.70
N PRO A 238 2.57 9.39 16.02
CA PRO A 238 2.71 8.97 17.40
C PRO A 238 3.62 9.91 18.21
N ASN A 239 3.14 10.30 19.41
CA ASN A 239 3.84 11.19 20.35
C ASN A 239 4.12 12.63 19.84
N ALA A 240 3.50 13.07 18.74
CA ALA A 240 3.56 14.46 18.31
C ALA A 240 2.57 15.30 19.13
N LYS A 241 3.03 16.39 19.71
CA LYS A 241 2.21 17.33 20.50
C LYS A 241 1.76 18.52 19.69
N ARG A 242 2.66 19.05 18.89
CA ARG A 242 2.45 20.31 18.19
C ARG A 242 3.14 20.27 16.83
N LEU A 243 2.47 20.86 15.87
CA LEU A 243 3.00 21.10 14.54
C LEU A 243 2.91 22.59 14.27
N ARG A 244 4.00 23.19 13.83
CA ARG A 244 4.04 24.62 13.45
C ARG A 244 4.94 24.79 12.24
N PHE A 245 4.65 25.80 11.50
CA PHE A 245 5.54 26.27 10.46
C PHE A 245 6.61 27.17 11.07
N ALA A 246 7.88 26.96 10.74
CA ALA A 246 9.01 27.78 11.16
C ALA A 246 9.43 28.73 10.01
N PRO A 247 9.00 30.02 10.00
CA PRO A 247 9.22 30.92 8.85
C PRO A 247 10.70 31.10 8.49
N LYS A 248 11.59 31.12 9.51
CA LYS A 248 13.04 31.25 9.30
C LYS A 248 13.64 30.04 8.58
N MET A 249 13.11 28.84 8.80
CA MET A 249 13.57 27.59 8.20
C MET A 249 12.82 27.27 6.92
N LYS A 250 11.69 27.91 6.67
CA LYS A 250 10.74 27.63 5.58
C LYS A 250 10.29 26.16 5.58
N GLU A 251 10.14 25.58 6.75
CA GLU A 251 9.76 24.18 6.97
C GLU A 251 8.75 24.04 8.08
N VAL A 252 8.03 22.92 8.03
CA VAL A 252 7.22 22.45 9.16
C VAL A 252 8.13 21.89 10.24
N THR A 253 7.88 22.24 11.49
CA THR A 253 8.52 21.63 12.66
C THR A 253 7.50 20.87 13.48
N VAL A 254 7.93 19.74 14.04
CA VAL A 254 7.12 18.87 14.89
C VAL A 254 7.74 18.80 16.27
N ASP A 255 6.95 19.12 17.28
CA ASP A 255 7.30 18.96 18.69
C ASP A 255 6.77 17.62 19.20
N PHE A 256 7.65 16.80 19.82
CA PHE A 256 7.35 15.47 20.32
C PHE A 256 7.39 15.44 21.85
N GLU A 257 6.65 14.51 22.46
CA GLU A 257 6.54 14.40 23.94
C GLU A 257 7.87 14.21 24.66
N ARG A 258 8.81 13.50 24.04
CA ARG A 258 10.06 13.07 24.68
C ARG A 258 11.31 13.43 23.89
N ARG A 259 11.20 14.33 22.91
CA ARG A 259 12.30 14.75 22.04
C ARG A 259 12.22 16.24 21.79
N ALA A 260 13.34 16.86 21.47
CA ALA A 260 13.36 18.24 21.00
C ALA A 260 12.55 18.39 19.71
N GLU A 261 12.07 19.61 19.46
CA GLU A 261 11.41 19.98 18.21
C GLU A 261 12.30 19.65 17.01
N GLN A 262 11.71 19.00 16.00
CA GLN A 262 12.43 18.55 14.81
C GLN A 262 11.85 19.20 13.56
N ALA A 263 12.72 19.69 12.68
CA ALA A 263 12.33 20.13 11.35
C ALA A 263 11.90 18.93 10.48
N PHE A 264 11.02 19.18 9.52
CA PHE A 264 10.51 18.13 8.60
C PHE A 264 11.65 17.38 7.90
N SER A 265 12.69 18.09 7.47
CA SER A 265 13.88 17.51 6.84
C SER A 265 14.64 16.52 7.73
N ASN A 266 14.56 16.67 9.06
CA ASN A 266 15.22 15.83 10.05
C ASN A 266 14.37 14.68 10.56
N LEU A 267 13.12 14.56 10.11
CA LEU A 267 12.25 13.44 10.44
C LEU A 267 12.71 12.15 9.74
N SER A 268 12.44 11.00 10.34
CA SER A 268 12.67 9.72 9.68
C SER A 268 11.83 9.59 8.40
N ASP A 269 12.26 8.74 7.46
CA ASP A 269 11.53 8.51 6.21
C ASP A 269 10.08 8.07 6.46
N GLY A 270 9.85 7.22 7.46
CA GLY A 270 8.51 6.79 7.86
C GLY A 270 7.64 7.96 8.34
N GLN A 271 8.19 8.87 9.16
CA GLN A 271 7.49 10.06 9.63
C GLN A 271 7.17 11.01 8.47
N ARG A 272 8.14 11.25 7.59
CA ARG A 272 7.94 12.07 6.39
C ARG A 272 6.89 11.50 5.47
N ASN A 273 6.90 10.17 5.28
CA ASN A 273 5.92 9.46 4.46
C ASN A 273 4.49 9.62 5.01
N MET A 274 4.30 9.44 6.32
CA MET A 274 3.00 9.61 6.97
C MET A 274 2.50 11.06 6.88
N LEU A 275 3.36 12.04 7.15
CA LEU A 275 3.00 13.45 7.02
C LEU A 275 2.61 13.81 5.59
N ALA A 276 3.38 13.35 4.60
CA ALA A 276 3.10 13.60 3.19
C ALA A 276 1.76 12.99 2.77
N LEU A 277 1.50 11.72 3.14
CA LEU A 277 0.27 11.01 2.81
C LEU A 277 -0.96 11.67 3.45
N VAL A 278 -0.95 11.82 4.77
CA VAL A 278 -2.08 12.36 5.53
C VAL A 278 -2.31 13.83 5.20
N GLY A 279 -1.23 14.60 5.07
CA GLY A 279 -1.30 16.03 4.73
C GLY A 279 -1.88 16.26 3.34
N ASP A 280 -1.41 15.53 2.33
CA ASP A 280 -1.94 15.66 0.97
C ASP A 280 -3.44 15.26 0.91
N LEU A 281 -3.85 14.20 1.60
CA LEU A 281 -5.25 13.80 1.69
C LEU A 281 -6.10 14.86 2.39
N ALA A 282 -5.64 15.40 3.51
CA ALA A 282 -6.35 16.43 4.26
C ALA A 282 -6.49 17.71 3.44
N VAL A 283 -5.41 18.17 2.79
CA VAL A 283 -5.42 19.34 1.89
C VAL A 283 -6.40 19.13 0.72
N LYS A 284 -6.39 17.94 0.10
CA LYS A 284 -7.36 17.61 -0.98
C LYS A 284 -8.80 17.69 -0.48
N ALA A 285 -9.10 17.10 0.67
CA ALA A 285 -10.43 17.11 1.24
C ALA A 285 -10.91 18.56 1.54
N VAL A 286 -10.04 19.35 2.19
CA VAL A 286 -10.31 20.77 2.51
C VAL A 286 -10.57 21.58 1.23
N ARG A 287 -9.69 21.51 0.24
CA ARG A 287 -9.86 22.25 -1.03
C ARG A 287 -11.13 21.88 -1.78
N LEU A 288 -11.49 20.60 -1.78
CA LEU A 288 -12.68 20.12 -2.50
C LEU A 288 -13.99 20.49 -1.79
N ASN A 289 -14.04 20.40 -0.44
CA ASN A 289 -15.30 20.31 0.26
C ASN A 289 -15.44 21.20 1.50
N HIS A 290 -14.40 21.93 1.96
CA HIS A 290 -14.49 22.73 3.20
C HIS A 290 -15.60 23.77 3.13
N ALA A 291 -15.80 24.43 1.98
CA ALA A 291 -16.88 25.39 1.77
C ALA A 291 -18.30 24.80 1.95
N VAL A 292 -18.44 23.47 1.86
CA VAL A 292 -19.72 22.76 1.98
C VAL A 292 -19.86 22.05 3.33
N LEU A 293 -18.78 21.44 3.82
CA LEU A 293 -18.80 20.55 4.99
C LEU A 293 -18.22 21.20 6.26
N GLY A 294 -17.59 22.38 6.14
CA GLY A 294 -16.96 23.06 7.28
C GLY A 294 -15.99 22.14 8.04
N ASP A 295 -16.09 22.15 9.37
CA ASP A 295 -15.24 21.37 10.27
C ASP A 295 -15.35 19.85 10.10
N GLU A 296 -16.43 19.35 9.54
CA GLU A 296 -16.66 17.92 9.28
C GLU A 296 -16.01 17.43 7.97
N VAL A 297 -15.29 18.29 7.26
CA VAL A 297 -14.76 18.01 5.91
C VAL A 297 -13.91 16.73 5.86
N LEU A 298 -13.04 16.48 6.83
CA LEU A 298 -12.20 15.28 6.84
C LEU A 298 -13.01 14.01 7.11
N ARG A 299 -14.07 14.13 7.93
CA ARG A 299 -14.90 12.99 8.33
C ARG A 299 -15.96 12.64 7.29
N GLN A 300 -16.50 13.63 6.58
CA GLN A 300 -17.64 13.45 5.67
C GLN A 300 -17.23 13.37 4.19
N THR A 301 -16.04 13.79 3.82
CA THR A 301 -15.58 13.71 2.43
C THR A 301 -15.47 12.25 1.96
N PRO A 302 -16.21 11.83 0.94
CA PRO A 302 -16.11 10.49 0.36
C PRO A 302 -14.94 10.44 -0.62
N GLY A 303 -14.50 9.23 -0.98
CA GLY A 303 -13.48 9.07 -2.01
C GLY A 303 -12.80 7.72 -2.02
N ILE A 304 -11.82 7.57 -2.91
CA ILE A 304 -11.02 6.34 -3.07
C ILE A 304 -9.55 6.73 -3.04
N VAL A 305 -8.81 6.04 -2.19
CA VAL A 305 -7.37 6.23 -2.01
C VAL A 305 -6.65 4.90 -2.25
N LEU A 306 -5.76 4.90 -3.23
CA LEU A 306 -4.90 3.77 -3.55
C LEU A 306 -3.52 4.00 -2.93
N ILE A 307 -2.98 3.00 -2.23
CA ILE A 307 -1.67 3.10 -1.57
C ILE A 307 -0.87 1.84 -1.86
N ASP A 308 0.19 1.97 -2.63
CA ASP A 308 1.11 0.87 -2.87
C ASP A 308 2.14 0.80 -1.73
N GLU A 309 2.39 -0.40 -1.20
CA GLU A 309 3.30 -0.65 -0.08
C GLU A 309 3.08 0.31 1.10
N ILE A 310 1.92 0.21 1.74
CA ILE A 310 1.55 1.12 2.85
C ILE A 310 2.53 1.02 4.03
N ASP A 311 3.20 -0.12 4.21
CA ASP A 311 4.22 -0.41 5.22
C ASP A 311 5.58 0.23 4.92
N LEU A 312 5.79 0.79 3.72
CA LEU A 312 7.08 1.28 3.25
C LEU A 312 7.69 2.31 4.22
N HIS A 313 8.90 2.03 4.71
CA HIS A 313 9.67 2.83 5.69
C HIS A 313 9.02 2.98 7.06
N LEU A 314 7.89 2.33 7.35
CA LEU A 314 7.26 2.39 8.65
C LEU A 314 7.91 1.40 9.63
N HIS A 315 8.24 1.87 10.84
CA HIS A 315 8.63 1.00 11.94
C HIS A 315 7.47 0.04 12.30
N PRO A 316 7.71 -1.23 12.72
CA PRO A 316 6.67 -2.19 13.03
C PRO A 316 5.57 -1.69 13.97
N THR A 317 5.91 -0.86 14.97
CA THR A 317 4.91 -0.24 15.85
C THR A 317 3.95 0.70 15.13
N TRP A 318 4.42 1.38 14.07
CA TRP A 318 3.60 2.26 13.25
C TRP A 318 2.75 1.50 12.24
N GLN A 319 3.27 0.38 11.73
CA GLN A 319 2.53 -0.52 10.85
C GLN A 319 1.25 -1.04 11.52
N ARG A 320 1.28 -1.26 12.85
CA ARG A 320 0.11 -1.72 13.62
C ARG A 320 -0.99 -0.68 13.80
N VAL A 321 -0.69 0.59 13.66
CA VAL A 321 -1.65 1.68 13.93
C VAL A 321 -2.01 2.51 12.71
N VAL A 322 -1.28 2.39 11.61
CA VAL A 322 -1.47 3.24 10.41
C VAL A 322 -2.87 3.16 9.85
N LEU A 323 -3.44 1.95 9.71
CA LEU A 323 -4.78 1.77 9.17
C LEU A 323 -5.85 2.35 10.09
N GLU A 324 -5.71 2.18 11.41
CA GLU A 324 -6.65 2.73 12.37
C GLU A 324 -6.61 4.27 12.42
N ASN A 325 -5.42 4.86 12.30
CA ASN A 325 -5.25 6.30 12.18
C ASN A 325 -5.97 6.84 10.94
N LEU A 326 -5.79 6.18 9.78
CA LEU A 326 -6.44 6.58 8.53
C LEU A 326 -7.97 6.46 8.63
N ARG A 327 -8.51 5.37 9.20
CA ARG A 327 -9.95 5.19 9.45
C ARG A 327 -10.52 6.29 10.35
N THR A 328 -9.77 6.67 11.38
CA THR A 328 -10.20 7.64 12.39
C THR A 328 -10.22 9.07 11.83
N VAL A 329 -9.25 9.43 11.00
CA VAL A 329 -9.16 10.77 10.40
C VAL A 329 -10.10 10.90 9.20
N PHE A 330 -10.21 9.86 8.38
CA PHE A 330 -10.98 9.86 7.13
C PHE A 330 -11.99 8.71 7.08
N PRO A 331 -13.00 8.69 7.95
CA PRO A 331 -13.91 7.55 8.07
C PRO A 331 -14.82 7.30 6.85
N ASN A 332 -14.89 8.23 5.90
CA ASN A 332 -15.70 8.08 4.68
C ASN A 332 -14.88 7.80 3.42
N LEU A 333 -13.54 7.70 3.52
CA LEU A 333 -12.70 7.28 2.41
C LEU A 333 -12.66 5.75 2.30
N GLN A 334 -12.62 5.25 1.09
CA GLN A 334 -12.24 3.87 0.79
C GLN A 334 -10.74 3.81 0.53
N PHE A 335 -10.02 3.12 1.40
CA PHE A 335 -8.60 2.83 1.21
C PHE A 335 -8.43 1.45 0.59
N ILE A 336 -7.66 1.35 -0.48
CA ILE A 336 -7.22 0.10 -1.09
C ILE A 336 -5.70 0.13 -1.12
N ALA A 337 -5.07 -0.68 -0.28
CA ALA A 337 -3.63 -0.66 -0.10
C ALA A 337 -3.01 -2.02 -0.42
N THR A 338 -1.72 -2.04 -0.76
CA THR A 338 -0.91 -3.25 -0.81
C THR A 338 0.06 -3.27 0.36
N THR A 339 0.48 -4.44 0.80
CA THR A 339 1.47 -4.61 1.85
C THR A 339 2.21 -5.93 1.73
N HIS A 340 3.42 -5.96 2.27
CA HIS A 340 4.20 -7.15 2.57
C HIS A 340 4.39 -7.36 4.09
N SER A 341 3.72 -6.56 4.93
CA SER A 341 3.87 -6.60 6.38
C SER A 341 2.84 -7.49 7.06
N PRO A 342 3.25 -8.53 7.79
CA PRO A 342 2.36 -9.31 8.64
C PRO A 342 1.77 -8.46 9.78
N PHE A 343 2.45 -7.39 10.21
CA PHE A 343 1.94 -6.48 11.24
C PHE A 343 0.71 -5.70 10.77
N ILE A 344 0.65 -5.33 9.49
CA ILE A 344 -0.54 -4.69 8.91
C ILE A 344 -1.66 -5.71 8.75
N VAL A 345 -1.36 -6.89 8.20
CA VAL A 345 -2.36 -7.95 8.00
C VAL A 345 -3.02 -8.35 9.32
N GLN A 346 -2.27 -8.38 10.43
CA GLN A 346 -2.80 -8.67 11.77
C GLN A 346 -3.84 -7.66 12.24
N THR A 347 -3.83 -6.41 11.74
CA THR A 347 -4.77 -5.35 12.14
C THR A 347 -6.04 -5.29 11.30
N LEU A 348 -6.17 -6.16 10.31
CA LEU A 348 -7.31 -6.18 9.41
C LEU A 348 -8.56 -6.74 10.08
N ARG A 349 -9.69 -6.16 9.74
CA ARG A 349 -11.02 -6.63 10.15
C ARG A 349 -11.56 -7.62 9.13
N GLU A 350 -12.63 -8.31 9.49
CA GLU A 350 -13.30 -9.24 8.58
C GLU A 350 -13.72 -8.55 7.27
N GLY A 351 -13.44 -9.19 6.13
CA GLY A 351 -13.73 -8.65 4.79
C GLY A 351 -12.75 -7.59 4.26
N GLU A 352 -11.73 -7.20 5.02
CA GLU A 352 -10.73 -6.21 4.57
C GLU A 352 -9.55 -6.83 3.81
N LEU A 353 -9.32 -8.13 3.95
CA LEU A 353 -8.25 -8.83 3.26
C LEU A 353 -8.69 -9.22 1.83
N VAL A 354 -7.88 -8.86 0.84
CA VAL A 354 -8.06 -9.24 -0.57
C VAL A 354 -6.82 -10.01 -1.03
N MET A 355 -6.98 -11.28 -1.34
CA MET A 355 -5.90 -12.12 -1.84
C MET A 355 -5.89 -12.16 -3.36
N LEU A 356 -4.72 -12.00 -3.98
CA LEU A 356 -4.55 -12.19 -5.42
C LEU A 356 -4.45 -13.68 -5.78
N GLU A 357 -3.93 -14.50 -4.87
CA GLU A 357 -3.80 -15.95 -5.00
C GLU A 357 -4.29 -16.63 -3.72
N GLY A 358 -4.88 -17.82 -3.87
CA GLY A 358 -5.40 -18.59 -2.76
C GLY A 358 -6.81 -18.17 -2.30
N GLN A 359 -7.29 -18.81 -1.24
CA GLN A 359 -8.57 -18.47 -0.61
C GLN A 359 -8.32 -17.63 0.66
N PRO A 360 -9.08 -16.55 0.90
CA PRO A 360 -8.93 -15.75 2.10
C PRO A 360 -9.24 -16.60 3.34
N LEU A 361 -8.35 -16.55 4.33
CA LEU A 361 -8.64 -17.06 5.67
C LEU A 361 -9.70 -16.16 6.32
N GLN A 362 -10.66 -16.78 6.98
CA GLN A 362 -11.84 -16.08 7.50
C GLN A 362 -11.54 -15.04 8.59
N GLN A 363 -10.42 -15.18 9.35
CA GLN A 363 -10.06 -14.24 10.41
C GLN A 363 -8.53 -14.12 10.54
N THR A 364 -7.98 -12.95 10.26
CA THR A 364 -6.55 -12.66 10.41
C THR A 364 -6.20 -12.02 11.75
N ASN A 365 -7.15 -11.34 12.39
CA ASN A 365 -6.95 -10.58 13.63
C ASN A 365 -6.70 -11.46 14.88
N ASN A 366 -7.01 -12.76 14.82
CA ASN A 366 -6.77 -13.71 15.90
C ASN A 366 -5.52 -14.61 15.67
N GLN A 367 -4.71 -14.30 14.65
CA GLN A 367 -3.53 -15.08 14.30
C GLN A 367 -2.24 -14.43 14.76
N GLY A 368 -1.26 -15.26 15.13
CA GLY A 368 0.11 -14.82 15.38
C GLY A 368 0.79 -14.34 14.08
N ILE A 369 1.84 -13.51 14.23
CA ILE A 369 2.63 -13.02 13.07
C ILE A 369 3.24 -14.19 12.30
N GLU A 370 3.65 -15.24 12.99
CA GLU A 370 4.22 -16.46 12.41
C GLU A 370 3.20 -17.22 11.55
N ASP A 371 1.96 -17.33 12.03
CA ASP A 371 0.87 -17.98 11.29
C ASP A 371 0.47 -17.20 10.05
N ILE A 372 0.39 -15.87 10.15
CA ILE A 372 0.14 -14.96 9.02
C ILE A 372 1.27 -15.07 8.00
N SER A 373 2.53 -15.03 8.48
CA SER A 373 3.71 -15.11 7.60
C SER A 373 3.78 -16.46 6.88
N ARG A 374 3.45 -17.56 7.56
CA ARG A 374 3.44 -18.90 6.97
C ARG A 374 2.23 -19.13 6.05
N GLY A 375 1.03 -18.83 6.55
CA GLY A 375 -0.22 -19.20 5.87
C GLY A 375 -0.60 -18.26 4.72
N LEU A 376 -0.26 -16.96 4.82
CA LEU A 376 -0.70 -15.93 3.88
C LEU A 376 0.44 -15.35 3.03
N MET A 377 1.68 -15.37 3.56
CA MET A 377 2.83 -14.75 2.89
C MET A 377 3.83 -15.77 2.32
N GLY A 378 3.56 -17.08 2.47
CA GLY A 378 4.40 -18.14 1.90
C GLY A 378 5.77 -18.31 2.57
N VAL A 379 5.98 -17.78 3.77
CA VAL A 379 7.23 -17.94 4.51
C VAL A 379 7.21 -19.27 5.25
N GLU A 380 7.98 -20.27 4.81
CA GLU A 380 7.92 -21.63 5.35
C GLU A 380 8.17 -21.73 6.86
N ARG A 381 9.12 -20.98 7.39
CA ARG A 381 9.47 -20.97 8.82
C ARG A 381 9.86 -19.57 9.26
N PRO A 382 8.89 -18.70 9.54
CA PRO A 382 9.14 -17.31 9.89
C PRO A 382 9.86 -17.12 11.24
N GLU A 383 9.78 -18.15 12.13
CA GLU A 383 10.36 -18.16 13.47
C GLU A 383 11.88 -18.36 13.49
N VAL A 384 12.48 -18.86 12.40
CA VAL A 384 13.90 -19.23 12.35
C VAL A 384 14.60 -18.72 11.09
N SER A 385 15.86 -18.27 11.25
CA SER A 385 16.67 -17.87 10.11
C SER A 385 17.12 -19.07 9.25
N PRO A 386 17.46 -18.86 7.96
CA PRO A 386 18.04 -19.92 7.13
C PRO A 386 19.33 -20.53 7.74
N VAL A 387 20.17 -19.71 8.37
CA VAL A 387 21.38 -20.14 9.04
C VAL A 387 21.06 -21.06 10.23
N TYR A 388 20.09 -20.69 11.06
CA TYR A 388 19.64 -21.53 12.17
C TYR A 388 19.06 -22.86 11.68
N ARG A 389 18.32 -22.88 10.54
CA ARG A 389 17.83 -24.13 9.92
C ARG A 389 18.96 -25.05 9.48
N GLN A 390 20.02 -24.50 8.86
CA GLN A 390 21.19 -25.25 8.47
C GLN A 390 21.91 -25.84 9.68
N GLN A 391 22.08 -25.03 10.74
CA GLN A 391 22.68 -25.49 12.00
C GLN A 391 21.86 -26.61 12.65
N VAL A 392 20.54 -26.51 12.72
CA VAL A 392 19.68 -27.57 13.25
C VAL A 392 19.73 -28.85 12.39
N ALA A 393 19.82 -28.70 11.08
CA ALA A 393 19.97 -29.84 10.17
C ALA A 393 21.34 -30.54 10.37
N ALA A 394 22.42 -29.78 10.43
CA ALA A 394 23.76 -30.27 10.69
C ALA A 394 23.86 -30.95 12.07
N ALA A 395 23.21 -30.37 13.09
CA ALA A 395 23.15 -30.97 14.42
C ALA A 395 22.40 -32.31 14.44
N LYS A 396 21.31 -32.44 13.70
CA LYS A 396 20.57 -33.70 13.55
C LYS A 396 21.42 -34.76 12.84
N ASP A 397 22.08 -34.38 11.73
CA ASP A 397 22.99 -35.30 11.01
C ASP A 397 24.12 -35.76 11.90
N PHE A 398 24.71 -34.83 12.69
CA PHE A 398 25.74 -35.17 13.69
C PHE A 398 25.26 -36.20 14.70
N LEU A 399 24.04 -36.00 15.29
CA LEU A 399 23.49 -36.93 16.28
C LEU A 399 23.19 -38.31 15.69
N LEU A 400 22.69 -38.37 14.46
CA LEU A 400 22.48 -39.64 13.74
C LEU A 400 23.83 -40.36 13.46
N THR A 401 24.82 -39.62 12.97
CA THR A 401 26.14 -40.13 12.74
C THR A 401 26.81 -40.65 14.04
N LEU A 402 26.53 -39.98 15.18
CA LEU A 402 27.02 -40.40 16.50
C LEU A 402 26.33 -41.70 16.97
N GLU A 403 25.05 -41.90 16.66
CA GLU A 403 24.34 -43.15 16.95
C GLU A 403 24.88 -44.31 16.12
N GLU A 404 25.09 -44.06 14.83
CA GLU A 404 25.68 -45.04 13.92
C GLU A 404 27.14 -45.44 14.33
N ALA A 405 27.93 -44.44 14.73
CA ALA A 405 29.30 -44.67 15.20
C ALA A 405 29.35 -45.53 16.47
N ALA A 406 28.38 -45.41 17.37
CA ALA A 406 28.30 -46.14 18.64
C ALA A 406 28.09 -47.65 18.45
N ILE A 407 27.56 -48.09 17.30
CA ILE A 407 27.27 -49.49 16.96
C ILE A 407 28.10 -49.98 15.76
N ALA A 408 28.97 -49.14 15.23
CA ALA A 408 29.75 -49.46 14.04
C ALA A 408 30.87 -50.47 14.32
N PRO A 409 31.18 -51.36 13.35
CA PRO A 409 32.40 -52.22 13.42
C PRO A 409 33.67 -51.38 13.45
N GLU A 410 34.70 -51.88 14.09
CA GLU A 410 36.00 -51.21 14.29
C GLU A 410 36.62 -50.68 13.00
N GLU A 411 36.46 -51.42 11.90
CA GLU A 411 36.94 -51.05 10.55
C GLU A 411 36.32 -49.78 9.96
N LYS A 412 35.08 -49.42 10.38
CA LYS A 412 34.34 -48.23 9.91
C LYS A 412 34.38 -47.08 10.90
N LEU A 413 34.76 -47.31 12.14
CA LEU A 413 34.71 -46.32 13.21
C LEU A 413 35.49 -45.05 12.87
N GLN A 414 36.66 -45.18 12.24
CA GLN A 414 37.46 -44.02 11.85
C GLN A 414 36.74 -43.08 10.88
N GLN A 415 35.99 -43.63 9.92
CA GLN A 415 35.21 -42.85 8.96
C GLN A 415 34.12 -42.02 9.65
N TYR A 416 33.45 -42.62 10.66
CA TYR A 416 32.46 -41.89 11.45
C TYR A 416 33.09 -40.80 12.32
N LEU A 417 34.27 -41.05 12.92
CA LEU A 417 34.99 -40.06 13.70
C LEU A 417 35.42 -38.86 12.88
N ASP A 418 35.84 -39.07 11.63
CA ASP A 418 36.19 -37.98 10.71
C ASP A 418 34.99 -37.14 10.33
N ARG A 419 33.83 -37.78 10.04
CA ARG A 419 32.56 -37.08 9.76
C ARG A 419 32.05 -36.28 10.97
N LEU A 420 32.13 -36.83 12.17
CA LEU A 420 31.80 -36.14 13.40
C LEU A 420 32.67 -34.93 13.65
N SER A 421 33.99 -35.01 13.35
CA SER A 421 34.89 -33.87 13.48
C SER A 421 34.55 -32.76 12.49
N GLN A 422 34.27 -33.10 11.22
CA GLN A 422 33.82 -32.13 10.22
C GLN A 422 32.48 -31.47 10.59
N GLY A 423 31.54 -32.27 11.14
CA GLY A 423 30.26 -31.75 11.59
C GLY A 423 30.38 -30.77 12.76
N ILE A 424 31.36 -30.87 13.61
CA ILE A 424 31.64 -29.90 14.68
C ILE A 424 32.15 -28.59 14.13
N ASP A 425 32.99 -28.62 13.09
CA ASP A 425 33.56 -27.42 12.45
C ASP A 425 32.49 -26.52 11.80
N GLU A 426 31.34 -27.08 11.38
CA GLU A 426 30.21 -26.31 10.88
C GLU A 426 29.58 -25.35 11.93
N PHE A 427 29.91 -25.55 13.22
CA PHE A 427 29.45 -24.71 14.33
C PHE A 427 30.53 -23.77 14.86
N ALA A 428 31.59 -23.49 14.10
CA ALA A 428 32.67 -22.61 14.51
C ALA A 428 32.23 -21.23 15.00
N ASP A 429 31.10 -20.72 14.45
CA ASP A 429 30.49 -19.44 14.83
C ASP A 429 29.65 -19.51 16.12
N ASN A 430 29.44 -20.71 16.68
CA ASN A 430 28.66 -20.93 17.90
C ASN A 430 29.41 -21.83 18.90
N PRO A 431 30.41 -21.28 19.66
CA PRO A 431 31.28 -22.05 20.55
C PRO A 431 30.54 -22.85 21.63
N ALA A 432 29.40 -22.35 22.12
CA ALA A 432 28.60 -23.05 23.13
C ALA A 432 27.97 -24.33 22.57
N TYR A 433 27.51 -24.27 21.34
CA TYR A 433 26.92 -25.43 20.67
C TYR A 433 27.97 -26.43 20.21
N GLN A 434 29.15 -25.95 19.77
CA GLN A 434 30.31 -26.77 19.46
C GLN A 434 30.76 -27.60 20.69
N ALA A 435 30.92 -26.96 21.84
CA ALA A 435 31.24 -27.61 23.09
C ALA A 435 30.20 -28.66 23.53
N PHE A 436 28.90 -28.36 23.29
CA PHE A 436 27.81 -29.32 23.57
C PHE A 436 27.92 -30.58 22.70
N LEU A 437 28.23 -30.45 21.40
CA LEU A 437 28.38 -31.58 20.50
C LEU A 437 29.65 -32.42 20.85
N GLU A 438 30.75 -31.77 21.23
CA GLU A 438 31.96 -32.44 21.73
C GLU A 438 31.69 -33.26 22.98
N LEU A 439 31.00 -32.67 23.96
CA LEU A 439 30.57 -33.37 25.18
C LEU A 439 29.68 -34.59 24.87
N LYS A 440 28.77 -34.46 23.93
CA LYS A 440 27.90 -35.57 23.49
C LYS A 440 28.71 -36.68 22.83
N ARG A 441 29.68 -36.32 22.00
CA ARG A 441 30.60 -37.27 21.35
C ARG A 441 31.43 -38.04 22.40
N GLU A 442 32.06 -37.34 23.35
CA GLU A 442 32.84 -37.94 24.42
C GLU A 442 32.01 -38.86 25.33
N ALA A 443 30.81 -38.42 25.72
CA ALA A 443 29.92 -39.21 26.58
C ALA A 443 29.51 -40.53 25.91
N LYS A 444 29.26 -40.53 24.59
CA LYS A 444 28.73 -41.69 23.91
C LYS A 444 29.83 -42.63 23.40
N LEU A 445 30.92 -42.12 22.91
CA LEU A 445 32.04 -42.89 22.39
C LEU A 445 33.11 -43.20 23.47
N GLY A 446 33.29 -42.33 24.49
CA GLY A 446 34.16 -42.55 25.61
C GLY A 446 33.64 -43.58 26.64
N ALA A 447 32.33 -43.78 26.73
CA ALA A 447 31.75 -44.82 27.57
C ALA A 447 31.97 -46.25 27.06
N GLY A 448 32.14 -46.42 25.73
CA GLY A 448 32.43 -47.71 25.11
C GLY A 448 33.89 -48.25 25.38
N SER A 449 34.83 -47.34 25.60
CA SER A 449 36.22 -47.68 25.87
C SER A 449 36.50 -48.18 27.30
N ARG A 450 35.54 -48.01 28.23
CA ARG A 450 35.73 -48.48 29.64
C ARG A 450 35.11 -49.84 29.92
N ASN A 451 34.34 -50.45 29.03
CA ASN A 451 33.74 -51.76 29.27
C ASN A 451 34.48 -52.94 28.61
N GLY A 452 35.70 -52.73 28.12
CA GLY A 452 36.50 -53.75 27.49
C GLY A 452 37.73 -54.21 28.27
N LYS A 453 37.74 -54.11 29.59
CA LYS A 453 38.76 -54.74 30.47
C LYS A 453 38.10 -55.25 31.75
N HIS A 454 37.55 -56.47 31.65
CA HIS A 454 37.57 -57.48 32.71
C HIS A 454 37.50 -58.87 32.09
#